data_a85eb50e5d991f8a06ec10220bcc23d4
#
_entry.id   a85eb50e5d991f8a06ec10220bcc23d4
#
_cell.length_a   1.000
_cell.length_b   1.000
_cell.length_c   1.000
_cell.angle_alpha   90.00
_cell.angle_beta   90.00
_cell.angle_gamma   90.00
#
_symmetry.space_group_name_H-M   'P 1'
#
loop_
_entity.id
_entity.type
_entity.pdbx_description
1 polymer ?
#
loop_
_entity_poly.entity_id
_entity_poly.type
_entity_poly.pdbx_seq_one_letter_code
_entity_poly.pdbx_strand_id
1 'polypeptide(L)'
;MWKNEAEAREQIKAMVAEYYHDFKEKKTPYQEGDRITYAARVFDEKEMCALTDATLDFWLTTGRFADQFEKEFAKWIGVKFAHLVNSGSSANLIAFMALTAPELGDRQIKKGDEIITVACGFPTTVTPAIQYGAVPVFVDVTVPQYNIDVTKLEAALSPKTKAVMIAHTLGNPFDLSAVKAFCDAHNLWLVEDNCDALGTQYTINGETRFTGTWGDIGTSSFYPPHHMTMGEGGCVYTNNPLLNRLILSFRDWGRDCICPSGQDNFCGHRFDGQFGELPKGYDHKYVYSHFGYNLKVTDMQAAIGCEQLKKFPNFIERRRHNWDRLRAALEPAADKLILPEPAANSRPSWFGFLISVKPESGLDRNAVTRYVESHNVQTRLLFSGNLIKHPCFDQIRGTDAYRVAGELTNTDFIMNNTFWVGVYPGMTDEMIDYMAKTIIEAVNQ
;
A
#
# COMPACT_ATOMS: atom_id res chain seq x y z
N MET A 1 -39.62 -1.75 24.08
CA MET A 1 -39.76 -2.51 22.82
C MET A 1 -39.64 -1.50 21.67
N TRP A 2 -38.78 -1.77 20.69
CA TRP A 2 -38.55 -0.87 19.55
C TRP A 2 -39.78 -0.80 18.64
N LYS A 3 -40.03 0.36 18.03
CA LYS A 3 -41.19 0.57 17.12
C LYS A 3 -40.91 -0.02 15.71
N ASN A 4 -39.62 0.00 15.29
CA ASN A 4 -39.18 -0.53 14.02
C ASN A 4 -37.65 -0.77 14.07
N GLU A 5 -37.12 -1.39 13.01
CA GLU A 5 -35.71 -1.73 12.89
C GLU A 5 -34.79 -0.49 12.92
N ALA A 6 -35.18 0.62 12.28
CA ALA A 6 -34.38 1.84 12.24
C ALA A 6 -34.18 2.42 13.65
N GLU A 7 -35.24 2.49 14.47
CA GLU A 7 -35.14 2.91 15.86
C GLU A 7 -34.24 1.97 16.68
N ALA A 8 -34.35 0.65 16.45
CA ALA A 8 -33.52 -0.34 17.12
C ALA A 8 -32.01 -0.12 16.78
N ARG A 9 -31.69 0.06 15.51
CA ARG A 9 -30.32 0.33 15.05
C ARG A 9 -29.74 1.60 15.68
N GLU A 10 -30.51 2.69 15.71
CA GLU A 10 -30.03 3.96 16.31
C GLU A 10 -29.79 3.80 17.82
N GLN A 11 -30.64 3.08 18.56
CA GLN A 11 -30.41 2.84 19.98
C GLN A 11 -29.19 1.94 20.23
N ILE A 12 -28.98 0.89 19.42
CA ILE A 12 -27.79 0.04 19.54
C ILE A 12 -26.52 0.84 19.25
N LYS A 13 -26.51 1.66 18.19
CA LYS A 13 -25.37 2.53 17.88
C LYS A 13 -25.09 3.55 18.99
N ALA A 14 -26.13 4.12 19.58
CA ALA A 14 -26.00 5.03 20.73
C ALA A 14 -25.33 4.34 21.93
N MET A 15 -25.71 3.09 22.24
CA MET A 15 -25.05 2.31 23.31
C MET A 15 -23.58 2.01 22.97
N VAL A 16 -23.25 1.75 21.70
CA VAL A 16 -21.85 1.56 21.26
C VAL A 16 -21.05 2.84 21.42
N ALA A 17 -21.62 4.00 21.06
CA ALA A 17 -20.99 5.30 21.25
C ALA A 17 -20.76 5.61 22.75
N GLU A 18 -21.74 5.36 23.60
CA GLU A 18 -21.61 5.49 25.06
C GLU A 18 -20.47 4.61 25.60
N TYR A 19 -20.43 3.34 25.18
CA TYR A 19 -19.33 2.43 25.54
C TYR A 19 -17.96 3.01 25.14
N TYR A 20 -17.86 3.58 23.93
CA TYR A 20 -16.62 4.17 23.46
C TYR A 20 -16.19 5.35 24.37
N HIS A 21 -17.11 6.28 24.66
CA HIS A 21 -16.82 7.44 25.49
C HIS A 21 -16.43 7.05 26.93
N ASP A 22 -17.06 6.04 27.49
CA ASP A 22 -16.78 5.59 28.85
C ASP A 22 -15.44 4.85 28.98
N PHE A 23 -15.09 4.02 27.99
CA PHE A 23 -13.99 3.04 28.14
C PHE A 23 -12.85 3.17 27.13
N LYS A 24 -13.03 3.85 26.00
CA LYS A 24 -12.04 3.93 24.92
C LYS A 24 -11.50 5.33 24.67
N GLU A 25 -12.31 6.35 24.82
CA GLU A 25 -11.90 7.74 24.60
C GLU A 25 -10.92 8.24 25.66
N LYS A 26 -11.10 7.83 26.91
CA LYS A 26 -10.27 8.23 28.05
C LYS A 26 -8.87 7.60 27.92
N LYS A 27 -7.97 8.32 27.26
CA LYS A 27 -6.56 7.95 27.21
C LYS A 27 -5.81 8.55 28.39
N THR A 28 -4.96 7.79 29.06
CA THR A 28 -3.96 8.34 29.98
C THR A 28 -3.07 9.27 29.17
N PRO A 29 -2.87 10.53 29.60
CA PRO A 29 -1.90 11.40 28.95
C PRO A 29 -0.52 10.77 28.89
N TYR A 30 0.18 10.97 27.79
CA TYR A 30 1.54 10.49 27.61
C TYR A 30 2.45 11.07 28.72
N GLN A 31 3.29 10.22 29.27
CA GLN A 31 4.38 10.60 30.19
C GLN A 31 5.72 10.23 29.55
N GLU A 32 6.74 11.06 29.80
CA GLU A 32 8.08 10.78 29.28
C GLU A 32 8.57 9.39 29.72
N GLY A 33 8.97 8.57 28.76
CA GLY A 33 9.36 7.17 28.98
C GLY A 33 8.25 6.14 28.73
N ASP A 34 7.01 6.56 28.51
CA ASP A 34 5.96 5.67 28.05
C ASP A 34 6.29 5.12 26.67
N ARG A 35 5.73 3.95 26.35
CA ARG A 35 6.01 3.27 25.09
C ARG A 35 5.45 4.03 23.89
N ILE A 36 6.32 4.38 22.96
CA ILE A 36 5.98 4.97 21.65
C ILE A 36 6.06 3.87 20.59
N THR A 37 4.89 3.51 20.02
CA THR A 37 4.81 2.51 18.95
C THR A 37 5.05 3.16 17.59
N TYR A 38 5.58 2.40 16.62
CA TYR A 38 5.79 2.91 15.25
C TYR A 38 4.50 3.19 14.51
N ALA A 39 3.40 2.58 14.91
CA ALA A 39 2.06 2.79 14.36
C ALA A 39 1.00 2.39 15.38
N ALA A 40 -0.16 3.02 15.28
CA ALA A 40 -1.36 2.64 16.01
C ALA A 40 -2.62 3.08 15.25
N ARG A 41 -3.73 2.45 15.55
CA ARG A 41 -5.04 2.80 14.99
C ARG A 41 -5.53 4.12 15.60
N VAL A 42 -6.03 5.01 14.75
CA VAL A 42 -6.74 6.22 15.17
C VAL A 42 -8.20 6.08 14.76
N PHE A 43 -9.09 5.99 15.73
CA PHE A 43 -10.52 5.78 15.54
C PHE A 43 -11.31 6.44 16.66
N ASP A 44 -12.61 6.63 16.43
CA ASP A 44 -13.58 7.06 17.46
C ASP A 44 -14.81 6.13 17.46
N GLU A 45 -15.90 6.60 18.04
CA GLU A 45 -17.16 5.84 18.10
C GLU A 45 -17.75 5.53 16.74
N LYS A 46 -17.41 6.31 15.69
CA LYS A 46 -18.03 6.18 14.36
C LYS A 46 -17.66 4.90 13.67
N GLU A 47 -16.38 4.50 13.72
CA GLU A 47 -15.95 3.20 13.17
C GLU A 47 -16.63 2.05 13.90
N MET A 48 -16.77 2.13 15.22
CA MET A 48 -17.45 1.10 16.01
C MET A 48 -18.94 1.02 15.68
N CYS A 49 -19.59 2.18 15.53
CA CYS A 49 -21.00 2.26 15.12
C CYS A 49 -21.23 1.73 13.70
N ALA A 50 -20.37 2.08 12.75
CA ALA A 50 -20.47 1.61 11.38
C ALA A 50 -20.25 0.08 11.28
N LEU A 51 -19.26 -0.45 12.01
CA LEU A 51 -19.04 -1.89 12.13
C LEU A 51 -20.26 -2.61 12.71
N THR A 52 -20.86 -2.04 13.75
CA THR A 52 -22.08 -2.58 14.38
C THR A 52 -23.25 -2.57 13.39
N ASP A 53 -23.42 -1.47 12.64
CA ASP A 53 -24.50 -1.36 11.64
C ASP A 53 -24.35 -2.40 10.53
N ALA A 54 -23.14 -2.63 10.04
CA ALA A 54 -22.84 -3.72 9.09
C ALA A 54 -23.11 -5.12 9.69
N THR A 55 -22.80 -5.30 10.99
CA THR A 55 -23.07 -6.57 11.69
C THR A 55 -24.59 -6.84 11.78
N LEU A 56 -25.41 -5.81 11.96
CA LEU A 56 -26.86 -5.95 12.00
C LEU A 56 -27.47 -6.31 10.64
N ASP A 57 -26.83 -5.97 9.53
CA ASP A 57 -27.23 -6.47 8.21
C ASP A 57 -26.97 -7.97 8.05
N PHE A 58 -26.01 -8.50 8.77
CA PHE A 58 -25.51 -9.88 8.67
C PHE A 58 -25.19 -10.31 7.23
N TRP A 59 -24.78 -9.34 6.41
CA TRP A 59 -24.30 -9.58 5.06
C TRP A 59 -22.78 -9.77 5.09
N LEU A 60 -22.32 -11.02 5.03
CA LEU A 60 -20.96 -11.43 5.41
C LEU A 60 -19.93 -11.38 4.27
N THR A 61 -20.30 -10.88 3.09
CA THR A 61 -19.40 -10.66 1.95
C THR A 61 -19.44 -9.18 1.55
N THR A 62 -18.93 -8.80 0.37
CA THR A 62 -19.07 -7.42 -0.16
C THR A 62 -20.53 -7.01 -0.29
N GLY A 63 -20.88 -5.85 0.21
CA GLY A 63 -22.24 -5.33 0.26
C GLY A 63 -22.30 -3.81 0.14
N ARG A 64 -23.27 -3.18 0.80
CA ARG A 64 -23.54 -1.73 0.65
C ARG A 64 -22.39 -0.82 1.09
N PHE A 65 -21.65 -1.21 2.13
CA PHE A 65 -20.49 -0.43 2.58
C PHE A 65 -19.30 -0.57 1.64
N ALA A 66 -19.08 -1.74 1.06
CA ALA A 66 -18.07 -1.92 0.03
C ALA A 66 -18.38 -1.07 -1.21
N ASP A 67 -19.63 -1.08 -1.68
CA ASP A 67 -20.10 -0.25 -2.80
C ASP A 67 -19.94 1.25 -2.50
N GLN A 68 -20.25 1.67 -1.27
CA GLN A 68 -20.07 3.06 -0.83
C GLN A 68 -18.59 3.44 -0.82
N PHE A 69 -17.76 2.63 -0.18
CA PHE A 69 -16.33 2.91 -0.08
C PHE A 69 -15.66 2.98 -1.45
N GLU A 70 -15.90 1.99 -2.34
CA GLU A 70 -15.30 1.96 -3.67
C GLU A 70 -15.62 3.24 -4.46
N LYS A 71 -16.85 3.74 -4.40
CA LYS A 71 -17.28 4.98 -5.07
C LYS A 71 -16.64 6.23 -4.44
N GLU A 72 -16.67 6.33 -3.10
CA GLU A 72 -16.14 7.49 -2.39
C GLU A 72 -14.61 7.55 -2.50
N PHE A 73 -13.92 6.41 -2.40
CA PHE A 73 -12.48 6.32 -2.55
C PHE A 73 -12.04 6.66 -3.97
N ALA A 74 -12.69 6.10 -5.00
CA ALA A 74 -12.39 6.42 -6.39
C ALA A 74 -12.51 7.93 -6.67
N LYS A 75 -13.59 8.55 -6.17
CA LYS A 75 -13.79 10.00 -6.25
C LYS A 75 -12.71 10.78 -5.50
N TRP A 76 -12.35 10.34 -4.29
CA TRP A 76 -11.37 11.01 -3.44
C TRP A 76 -9.97 10.98 -4.04
N ILE A 77 -9.52 9.80 -4.53
CA ILE A 77 -8.18 9.64 -5.11
C ILE A 77 -8.08 10.15 -6.55
N GLY A 78 -9.21 10.34 -7.23
CA GLY A 78 -9.29 10.90 -8.58
C GLY A 78 -9.15 9.87 -9.71
N VAL A 79 -9.72 8.66 -9.52
CA VAL A 79 -9.76 7.60 -10.55
C VAL A 79 -11.19 7.23 -10.92
N LYS A 80 -11.34 6.51 -12.04
CA LYS A 80 -12.66 6.04 -12.50
C LYS A 80 -13.13 4.79 -11.76
N PHE A 81 -12.21 3.88 -11.41
CA PHE A 81 -12.53 2.57 -10.87
C PHE A 81 -11.62 2.25 -9.69
N ALA A 82 -12.22 1.77 -8.61
CA ALA A 82 -11.52 1.28 -7.42
C ALA A 82 -12.27 0.07 -6.88
N HIS A 83 -11.54 -0.99 -6.53
CA HIS A 83 -12.10 -2.25 -6.05
C HIS A 83 -11.40 -2.72 -4.79
N LEU A 84 -12.21 -2.96 -3.75
CA LEU A 84 -11.73 -3.50 -2.50
C LEU A 84 -11.28 -4.96 -2.64
N VAL A 85 -10.19 -5.25 -1.96
CA VAL A 85 -9.64 -6.60 -1.74
C VAL A 85 -9.28 -6.78 -0.26
N ASN A 86 -9.04 -8.01 0.15
CA ASN A 86 -8.85 -8.35 1.56
C ASN A 86 -7.49 -7.96 2.17
N SER A 87 -6.55 -7.45 1.36
CA SER A 87 -5.26 -6.91 1.83
C SER A 87 -4.53 -6.14 0.73
N GLY A 88 -3.53 -5.32 1.10
CA GLY A 88 -2.63 -4.69 0.14
C GLY A 88 -1.81 -5.70 -0.66
N SER A 89 -1.42 -6.82 -0.04
CA SER A 89 -0.73 -7.92 -0.74
C SER A 89 -1.61 -8.54 -1.83
N SER A 90 -2.90 -8.70 -1.56
CA SER A 90 -3.89 -9.15 -2.56
C SER A 90 -4.12 -8.09 -3.63
N ALA A 91 -4.03 -6.80 -3.29
CA ALA A 91 -4.08 -5.71 -4.26
C ALA A 91 -2.93 -5.81 -5.27
N ASN A 92 -1.69 -6.00 -4.78
CA ASN A 92 -0.51 -6.21 -5.62
C ASN A 92 -0.63 -7.47 -6.48
N LEU A 93 -1.12 -8.58 -5.90
CA LEU A 93 -1.35 -9.82 -6.64
C LEU A 93 -2.33 -9.61 -7.80
N ILE A 94 -3.49 -9.00 -7.54
CA ILE A 94 -4.51 -8.76 -8.56
C ILE A 94 -4.02 -7.76 -9.61
N ALA A 95 -3.33 -6.70 -9.21
CA ALA A 95 -2.74 -5.73 -10.14
C ALA A 95 -1.79 -6.43 -11.12
N PHE A 96 -0.90 -7.29 -10.64
CA PHE A 96 0.00 -8.07 -11.47
C PHE A 96 -0.76 -9.07 -12.34
N MET A 97 -1.67 -9.86 -11.76
CA MET A 97 -2.40 -10.91 -12.50
C MET A 97 -3.30 -10.33 -13.60
N ALA A 98 -3.88 -9.15 -13.41
CA ALA A 98 -4.64 -8.47 -14.46
C ALA A 98 -3.79 -8.20 -15.71
N LEU A 99 -2.47 -7.97 -15.54
CA LEU A 99 -1.55 -7.74 -16.65
C LEU A 99 -1.14 -9.03 -17.38
N THR A 100 -1.51 -10.21 -16.85
CA THR A 100 -1.25 -11.50 -17.48
C THR A 100 -2.39 -11.98 -18.39
N ALA A 101 -3.48 -11.22 -18.48
CA ALA A 101 -4.68 -11.59 -19.22
C ALA A 101 -4.45 -11.57 -20.75
N PRO A 102 -4.93 -12.61 -21.49
CA PRO A 102 -4.77 -12.67 -22.95
C PRO A 102 -5.38 -11.50 -23.72
N GLU A 103 -6.40 -10.86 -23.15
CA GLU A 103 -7.09 -9.70 -23.74
C GLU A 103 -6.18 -8.49 -23.94
N LEU A 104 -5.03 -8.47 -23.29
CA LEU A 104 -4.03 -7.41 -23.43
C LEU A 104 -3.16 -7.56 -24.70
N GLY A 105 -3.30 -8.67 -25.45
CA GLY A 105 -2.59 -8.90 -26.70
C GLY A 105 -1.06 -8.82 -26.52
N ASP A 106 -0.40 -7.95 -27.28
CA ASP A 106 1.06 -7.80 -27.26
C ASP A 106 1.60 -7.21 -25.94
N ARG A 107 0.75 -6.57 -25.15
CA ARG A 107 1.08 -6.04 -23.83
C ARG A 107 0.86 -7.05 -22.70
N GLN A 108 0.35 -8.25 -22.99
CA GLN A 108 0.23 -9.35 -22.01
C GLN A 108 1.59 -9.70 -21.41
N ILE A 109 1.64 -9.82 -20.08
CA ILE A 109 2.81 -10.39 -19.38
C ILE A 109 2.72 -11.92 -19.44
N LYS A 110 3.77 -12.56 -19.93
CA LYS A 110 3.91 -14.01 -20.04
C LYS A 110 5.03 -14.51 -19.12
N LYS A 111 5.07 -15.83 -18.90
CA LYS A 111 6.19 -16.46 -18.19
C LYS A 111 7.51 -16.15 -18.90
N GLY A 112 8.51 -15.73 -18.14
CA GLY A 112 9.81 -15.32 -18.67
C GLY A 112 9.89 -13.85 -19.10
N ASP A 113 8.78 -13.11 -19.14
CA ASP A 113 8.82 -11.65 -19.32
C ASP A 113 9.36 -10.95 -18.08
N GLU A 114 9.98 -9.80 -18.27
CA GLU A 114 10.70 -9.07 -17.24
C GLU A 114 9.86 -7.92 -16.64
N ILE A 115 9.99 -7.76 -15.31
CA ILE A 115 9.35 -6.71 -14.52
C ILE A 115 10.43 -5.94 -13.78
N ILE A 116 10.64 -4.68 -14.11
CA ILE A 116 11.59 -3.82 -13.39
C ILE A 116 11.03 -3.49 -12.01
N THR A 117 11.86 -3.67 -10.99
CA THR A 117 11.52 -3.46 -9.57
C THR A 117 12.78 -3.14 -8.76
N VAL A 118 12.66 -3.07 -7.42
CA VAL A 118 13.77 -2.85 -6.50
C VAL A 118 13.87 -3.97 -5.47
N ALA A 119 15.10 -4.31 -5.06
CA ALA A 119 15.33 -5.30 -4.01
C ALA A 119 15.11 -4.71 -2.60
N CYS A 120 15.28 -3.40 -2.42
CA CYS A 120 14.89 -2.68 -1.22
C CYS A 120 13.39 -2.35 -1.27
N GLY A 121 12.54 -3.40 -1.28
CA GLY A 121 11.09 -3.27 -1.40
C GLY A 121 10.35 -4.23 -0.48
N PHE A 122 9.05 -4.08 -0.41
CA PHE A 122 8.21 -5.02 0.32
C PHE A 122 8.04 -6.32 -0.50
N PRO A 123 8.12 -7.51 0.12
CA PRO A 123 8.12 -8.77 -0.64
C PRO A 123 6.93 -8.94 -1.58
N THR A 124 5.73 -8.50 -1.19
CA THR A 124 4.51 -8.72 -1.99
C THR A 124 4.36 -7.80 -3.19
N THR A 125 5.23 -6.79 -3.35
CA THR A 125 5.38 -6.03 -4.60
C THR A 125 6.05 -6.90 -5.69
N VAL A 126 6.91 -7.85 -5.28
CA VAL A 126 7.72 -8.70 -6.17
C VAL A 126 7.18 -10.12 -6.30
N THR A 127 6.66 -10.68 -5.21
CA THR A 127 6.23 -12.09 -5.11
C THR A 127 5.30 -12.55 -6.24
N PRO A 128 4.28 -11.77 -6.67
CA PRO A 128 3.40 -12.20 -7.76
C PRO A 128 4.14 -12.52 -9.06
N ALA A 129 5.15 -11.71 -9.43
CA ALA A 129 5.96 -11.95 -10.62
C ALA A 129 6.71 -13.27 -10.53
N ILE A 130 7.39 -13.54 -9.41
CA ILE A 130 8.14 -14.79 -9.19
C ILE A 130 7.20 -16.01 -9.22
N GLN A 131 6.07 -15.94 -8.51
CA GLN A 131 5.11 -17.04 -8.44
C GLN A 131 4.46 -17.37 -9.79
N TYR A 132 4.23 -16.36 -10.63
CA TYR A 132 3.71 -16.53 -11.97
C TYR A 132 4.77 -17.10 -12.93
N GLY A 133 6.05 -16.85 -12.66
CA GLY A 133 7.17 -17.21 -13.53
C GLY A 133 7.61 -16.09 -14.47
N ALA A 134 7.26 -14.84 -14.16
CA ALA A 134 7.91 -13.67 -14.72
C ALA A 134 9.23 -13.40 -13.97
N VAL A 135 10.12 -12.61 -14.56
CA VAL A 135 11.47 -12.37 -14.09
C VAL A 135 11.60 -10.98 -13.50
N PRO A 136 11.66 -10.79 -12.17
CA PRO A 136 11.98 -9.51 -11.58
C PRO A 136 13.38 -9.05 -12.00
N VAL A 137 13.49 -7.80 -12.43
CA VAL A 137 14.75 -7.12 -12.73
C VAL A 137 14.99 -6.09 -11.65
N PHE A 138 15.94 -6.38 -10.76
CA PHE A 138 16.23 -5.53 -9.62
C PHE A 138 17.19 -4.40 -9.99
N VAL A 139 16.74 -3.17 -9.75
CA VAL A 139 17.51 -1.94 -9.89
C VAL A 139 17.85 -1.41 -8.50
N ASP A 140 19.01 -0.79 -8.34
CA ASP A 140 19.40 -0.16 -7.08
C ASP A 140 18.52 1.07 -6.77
N VAL A 141 18.63 1.56 -5.56
CA VAL A 141 17.90 2.73 -5.06
C VAL A 141 18.85 3.89 -4.76
N THR A 142 18.31 5.07 -4.53
CA THR A 142 19.07 6.25 -4.10
C THR A 142 18.93 6.50 -2.60
N VAL A 143 19.89 7.22 -2.02
CA VAL A 143 19.86 7.74 -0.66
C VAL A 143 20.10 9.26 -0.78
N PRO A 144 19.31 10.13 -0.14
CA PRO A 144 18.39 9.89 0.99
C PRO A 144 16.91 9.70 0.62
N GLN A 145 16.54 9.45 -0.64
CA GLN A 145 15.13 9.27 -1.06
C GLN A 145 14.64 7.84 -0.88
N TYR A 146 15.54 6.86 -0.89
CA TYR A 146 15.27 5.42 -0.70
C TYR A 146 14.34 4.82 -1.77
N ASN A 147 14.32 5.40 -2.96
CA ASN A 147 13.53 4.99 -4.11
C ASN A 147 14.43 4.58 -5.29
N ILE A 148 13.84 3.93 -6.31
CA ILE A 148 14.55 3.45 -7.49
C ILE A 148 15.48 4.52 -8.09
N ASP A 149 16.70 4.12 -8.45
CA ASP A 149 17.64 4.94 -9.19
C ASP A 149 17.22 5.00 -10.68
N VAL A 150 16.52 6.07 -11.03
CA VAL A 150 15.99 6.27 -12.39
C VAL A 150 17.07 6.35 -13.46
N THR A 151 18.32 6.67 -13.10
CA THR A 151 19.44 6.73 -14.05
C THR A 151 19.83 5.33 -14.56
N LYS A 152 19.40 4.27 -13.88
CA LYS A 152 19.70 2.87 -14.22
C LYS A 152 18.58 2.18 -15.00
N LEU A 153 17.45 2.85 -15.25
CA LEU A 153 16.29 2.25 -15.91
C LEU A 153 16.60 1.73 -17.32
N GLU A 154 17.30 2.52 -18.14
CA GLU A 154 17.67 2.12 -19.50
C GLU A 154 18.60 0.89 -19.51
N ALA A 155 19.50 0.76 -18.54
CA ALA A 155 20.34 -0.42 -18.39
C ALA A 155 19.57 -1.66 -17.91
N ALA A 156 18.43 -1.46 -17.27
CA ALA A 156 17.55 -2.56 -16.84
C ALA A 156 16.64 -3.07 -17.96
N LEU A 157 16.41 -2.28 -19.01
CA LEU A 157 15.53 -2.60 -20.13
C LEU A 157 16.06 -3.79 -20.96
N SER A 158 15.14 -4.62 -21.42
CA SER A 158 15.40 -5.66 -22.43
C SER A 158 14.17 -5.86 -23.34
N PRO A 159 14.27 -6.61 -24.44
CA PRO A 159 13.11 -6.95 -25.26
C PRO A 159 12.01 -7.73 -24.53
N LYS A 160 12.31 -8.31 -23.36
CA LYS A 160 11.37 -9.02 -22.50
C LYS A 160 10.70 -8.14 -21.47
N THR A 161 11.15 -6.91 -21.27
CA THR A 161 10.58 -6.00 -20.26
C THR A 161 9.16 -5.61 -20.66
N LYS A 162 8.21 -5.78 -19.73
CA LYS A 162 6.78 -5.50 -19.92
C LYS A 162 6.21 -4.51 -18.93
N ALA A 163 6.80 -4.39 -17.75
CA ALA A 163 6.28 -3.51 -16.70
C ALA A 163 7.36 -2.97 -15.79
N VAL A 164 7.03 -1.87 -15.13
CA VAL A 164 7.65 -1.40 -13.89
C VAL A 164 6.63 -1.55 -12.78
N MET A 165 6.99 -2.26 -11.70
CA MET A 165 6.15 -2.42 -10.51
C MET A 165 6.98 -2.14 -9.26
N ILE A 166 6.74 -0.99 -8.64
CA ILE A 166 7.53 -0.48 -7.52
C ILE A 166 6.65 0.25 -6.50
N ALA A 167 7.11 0.28 -5.25
CA ALA A 167 6.46 1.00 -4.17
C ALA A 167 7.00 2.42 -4.01
N HIS A 168 6.14 3.30 -3.49
CA HIS A 168 6.54 4.59 -2.94
C HIS A 168 7.02 4.39 -1.50
N THR A 169 8.30 4.63 -1.23
CA THR A 169 8.94 4.23 0.03
C THR A 169 8.49 5.07 1.21
N LEU A 170 7.77 4.47 2.16
CA LEU A 170 7.26 5.08 3.41
C LEU A 170 6.61 6.45 3.23
N GLY A 171 5.90 6.66 2.14
CA GLY A 171 5.22 7.93 1.82
C GLY A 171 6.00 8.84 0.88
N ASN A 172 7.30 8.62 0.71
CA ASN A 172 8.14 9.38 -0.23
C ASN A 172 8.00 8.79 -1.63
N PRO A 173 7.51 9.52 -2.63
CA PRO A 173 7.34 8.96 -3.96
C PRO A 173 8.69 8.80 -4.67
N PHE A 174 8.80 7.78 -5.51
CA PHE A 174 9.88 7.73 -6.50
C PHE A 174 9.70 8.86 -7.53
N ASP A 175 10.74 9.15 -8.33
CA ASP A 175 10.62 10.13 -9.42
C ASP A 175 9.61 9.64 -10.47
N LEU A 176 8.34 9.97 -10.21
CA LEU A 176 7.23 9.63 -11.08
C LEU A 176 7.36 10.24 -12.48
N SER A 177 7.96 11.43 -12.60
CA SER A 177 8.17 12.06 -13.90
C SER A 177 9.08 11.22 -14.79
N ALA A 178 10.23 10.78 -14.25
CA ALA A 178 11.19 9.97 -14.97
C ALA A 178 10.67 8.54 -15.24
N VAL A 179 10.10 7.87 -14.22
CA VAL A 179 9.58 6.50 -14.39
C VAL A 179 8.40 6.46 -15.36
N LYS A 180 7.47 7.42 -15.28
CA LYS A 180 6.34 7.51 -16.21
C LYS A 180 6.81 7.75 -17.64
N ALA A 181 7.72 8.70 -17.85
CA ALA A 181 8.28 8.97 -19.17
C ALA A 181 9.00 7.74 -19.75
N PHE A 182 9.76 7.02 -18.95
CA PHE A 182 10.40 5.77 -19.34
C PHE A 182 9.36 4.70 -19.76
N CYS A 183 8.33 4.47 -18.93
CA CYS A 183 7.27 3.51 -19.25
C CYS A 183 6.54 3.87 -20.55
N ASP A 184 6.21 5.15 -20.76
CA ASP A 184 5.54 5.61 -21.95
C ASP A 184 6.41 5.46 -23.21
N ALA A 185 7.72 5.77 -23.12
CA ALA A 185 8.66 5.64 -24.24
C ALA A 185 8.83 4.19 -24.70
N HIS A 186 8.74 3.24 -23.77
CA HIS A 186 8.96 1.82 -24.05
C HIS A 186 7.67 0.96 -24.05
N ASN A 187 6.49 1.62 -24.00
CA ASN A 187 5.18 0.95 -23.96
C ASN A 187 5.06 -0.10 -22.83
N LEU A 188 5.60 0.23 -21.64
CA LEU A 188 5.57 -0.61 -20.45
C LEU A 188 4.35 -0.29 -19.58
N TRP A 189 3.86 -1.28 -18.83
CA TRP A 189 2.91 -1.05 -17.76
C TRP A 189 3.60 -0.40 -16.57
N LEU A 190 2.93 0.57 -15.92
CA LEU A 190 3.36 1.12 -14.65
C LEU A 190 2.35 0.73 -13.56
N VAL A 191 2.81 -0.07 -12.58
CA VAL A 191 2.05 -0.39 -11.37
C VAL A 191 2.69 0.35 -10.20
N GLU A 192 1.91 1.24 -9.58
CA GLU A 192 2.31 1.98 -8.39
C GLU A 192 1.81 1.26 -7.14
N ASP A 193 2.71 0.61 -6.39
CA ASP A 193 2.39 0.15 -5.04
C ASP A 193 2.36 1.36 -4.09
N ASN A 194 1.15 1.84 -3.81
CA ASN A 194 0.89 3.02 -3.02
C ASN A 194 0.48 2.71 -1.57
N CYS A 195 0.77 1.49 -1.10
CA CYS A 195 0.39 1.04 0.24
C CYS A 195 0.90 1.98 1.34
N ASP A 196 2.15 2.44 1.22
CA ASP A 196 2.80 3.31 2.19
C ASP A 196 2.68 4.81 1.86
N ALA A 197 2.01 5.19 0.75
CA ALA A 197 2.02 6.57 0.28
C ALA A 197 0.63 7.14 -0.04
N LEU A 198 -0.43 6.50 0.47
CA LEU A 198 -1.78 7.01 0.25
C LEU A 198 -1.90 8.45 0.76
N GLY A 199 -2.39 9.37 -0.08
CA GLY A 199 -2.49 10.80 0.20
C GLY A 199 -1.24 11.62 -0.14
N THR A 200 -0.16 10.99 -0.62
CA THR A 200 0.97 11.69 -1.19
C THR A 200 0.56 12.31 -2.53
N GLN A 201 0.94 13.55 -2.74
CA GLN A 201 0.73 14.27 -4.00
C GLN A 201 2.04 14.37 -4.77
N TYR A 202 1.95 14.30 -6.09
CA TYR A 202 3.07 14.50 -7.00
C TYR A 202 2.64 15.39 -8.18
N THR A 203 3.57 16.23 -8.68
CA THR A 203 3.29 17.17 -9.76
C THR A 203 4.15 16.87 -10.98
N ILE A 204 3.49 16.63 -12.13
CA ILE A 204 4.15 16.47 -13.44
C ILE A 204 3.60 17.55 -14.38
N ASN A 205 4.47 18.35 -14.98
CA ASN A 205 4.11 19.39 -15.95
C ASN A 205 3.00 20.35 -15.46
N GLY A 206 3.01 20.68 -14.16
CA GLY A 206 2.02 21.57 -13.55
C GLY A 206 0.69 20.90 -13.16
N GLU A 207 0.48 19.64 -13.48
CA GLU A 207 -0.65 18.84 -13.00
C GLU A 207 -0.28 18.13 -11.71
N THR A 208 -1.09 18.29 -10.66
CA THR A 208 -0.91 17.61 -9.37
C THR A 208 -1.96 16.53 -9.19
N ARG A 209 -1.52 15.30 -8.91
CA ARG A 209 -2.38 14.14 -8.59
C ARG A 209 -1.85 13.40 -7.36
N PHE A 210 -2.68 12.55 -6.79
CA PHE A 210 -2.22 11.58 -5.80
C PHE A 210 -1.34 10.49 -6.45
N THR A 211 -0.33 10.01 -5.71
CA THR A 211 0.41 8.80 -6.07
C THR A 211 -0.54 7.62 -6.21
N GLY A 212 -0.17 6.63 -7.02
CA GLY A 212 -1.04 5.51 -7.39
C GLY A 212 -1.99 5.82 -8.55
N THR A 213 -2.02 7.09 -9.06
CA THR A 213 -2.92 7.51 -10.16
C THR A 213 -2.19 7.98 -11.42
N TRP A 214 -0.89 7.93 -11.42
CA TRP A 214 -0.04 8.30 -12.55
C TRP A 214 0.23 7.11 -13.48
N GLY A 215 0.33 5.90 -12.92
CA GLY A 215 0.49 4.65 -13.65
C GLY A 215 -0.83 4.09 -14.20
N ASP A 216 -0.75 2.87 -14.70
CA ASP A 216 -1.89 2.12 -15.24
C ASP A 216 -2.77 1.52 -14.13
N ILE A 217 -2.13 1.05 -13.05
CA ILE A 217 -2.79 0.47 -11.87
C ILE A 217 -2.11 1.02 -10.61
N GLY A 218 -2.92 1.43 -9.64
CA GLY A 218 -2.48 1.73 -8.29
C GLY A 218 -3.02 0.71 -7.29
N THR A 219 -2.27 0.48 -6.22
CA THR A 219 -2.67 -0.40 -5.11
C THR A 219 -2.56 0.31 -3.78
N SER A 220 -3.40 -0.05 -2.81
CA SER A 220 -3.33 0.47 -1.45
C SER A 220 -3.65 -0.61 -0.44
N SER A 221 -3.14 -0.44 0.77
CA SER A 221 -3.41 -1.32 1.90
C SER A 221 -4.10 -0.56 3.03
N PHE A 222 -5.02 -1.26 3.69
CA PHE A 222 -5.75 -0.76 4.86
C PHE A 222 -5.47 -1.63 6.10
N TYR A 223 -4.29 -2.26 6.15
CA TYR A 223 -3.74 -2.91 7.33
C TYR A 223 -3.56 -1.88 8.46
N PRO A 224 -3.71 -2.23 9.76
CA PRO A 224 -3.75 -1.26 10.87
C PRO A 224 -2.63 -0.22 10.93
N PRO A 225 -1.37 -0.52 10.59
CA PRO A 225 -0.30 0.49 10.56
C PRO A 225 -0.40 1.51 9.43
N HIS A 226 -1.11 1.21 8.34
CA HIS A 226 -1.17 2.07 7.16
C HIS A 226 -1.93 3.38 7.43
N HIS A 227 -2.07 4.19 6.40
CA HIS A 227 -2.59 5.56 6.50
C HIS A 227 -4.03 5.64 7.02
N MET A 228 -4.84 4.64 6.71
CA MET A 228 -6.16 4.36 7.28
C MET A 228 -6.33 2.86 7.42
N THR A 229 -7.26 2.41 8.25
CA THR A 229 -7.42 0.98 8.51
C THR A 229 -8.84 0.46 8.27
N MET A 230 -8.91 -0.80 7.87
CA MET A 230 -10.15 -1.61 7.86
C MET A 230 -10.02 -2.86 8.76
N GLY A 231 -8.93 -2.95 9.59
CA GLY A 231 -8.49 -4.19 10.22
C GLY A 231 -7.62 -4.98 9.24
N GLU A 232 -8.22 -5.59 8.24
CA GLU A 232 -7.57 -6.06 7.01
C GLU A 232 -8.33 -5.46 5.82
N GLY A 233 -7.61 -5.17 4.73
CA GLY A 233 -8.18 -4.61 3.53
C GLY A 233 -7.12 -4.07 2.58
N GLY A 234 -7.51 -3.84 1.36
CA GLY A 234 -6.73 -3.19 0.32
C GLY A 234 -7.61 -2.73 -0.82
N CYS A 235 -7.03 -2.03 -1.76
CA CYS A 235 -7.74 -1.54 -2.93
C CYS A 235 -6.84 -1.58 -4.16
N VAL A 236 -7.43 -1.97 -5.30
CA VAL A 236 -6.82 -1.87 -6.63
C VAL A 236 -7.63 -0.86 -7.43
N TYR A 237 -6.96 0.06 -8.09
CA TYR A 237 -7.65 1.13 -8.80
C TYR A 237 -6.97 1.49 -10.12
N THR A 238 -7.78 1.93 -11.09
CA THR A 238 -7.33 2.24 -12.45
C THR A 238 -8.28 3.22 -13.15
N ASN A 239 -7.79 3.86 -14.20
CA ASN A 239 -8.62 4.63 -15.14
C ASN A 239 -8.98 3.85 -16.42
N ASN A 240 -8.38 2.66 -16.61
CA ASN A 240 -8.54 1.84 -17.81
C ASN A 240 -9.73 0.88 -17.69
N PRO A 241 -10.76 0.96 -18.54
CA PRO A 241 -11.94 0.09 -18.47
C PRO A 241 -11.63 -1.40 -18.67
N LEU A 242 -10.63 -1.73 -19.49
CA LEU A 242 -10.23 -3.13 -19.71
C LEU A 242 -9.56 -3.69 -18.45
N LEU A 243 -8.59 -2.95 -17.88
CA LEU A 243 -7.95 -3.36 -16.62
C LEU A 243 -8.97 -3.47 -15.48
N ASN A 244 -9.96 -2.56 -15.42
CA ASN A 244 -11.05 -2.64 -14.46
C ASN A 244 -11.79 -3.99 -14.52
N ARG A 245 -12.16 -4.44 -15.73
CA ARG A 245 -12.84 -5.72 -15.94
C ARG A 245 -11.94 -6.91 -15.55
N LEU A 246 -10.66 -6.85 -15.90
CA LEU A 246 -9.70 -7.90 -15.57
C LEU A 246 -9.45 -7.99 -14.07
N ILE A 247 -9.30 -6.86 -13.38
CA ILE A 247 -9.16 -6.79 -11.92
C ILE A 247 -10.36 -7.48 -11.24
N LEU A 248 -11.59 -7.18 -11.65
CA LEU A 248 -12.79 -7.82 -11.12
C LEU A 248 -12.81 -9.32 -11.40
N SER A 249 -12.47 -9.74 -12.61
CA SER A 249 -12.39 -11.14 -12.98
C SER A 249 -11.42 -11.90 -12.09
N PHE A 250 -10.17 -11.45 -11.98
CA PHE A 250 -9.17 -12.12 -11.15
C PHE A 250 -9.51 -12.08 -9.66
N ARG A 251 -10.13 -10.99 -9.16
CA ARG A 251 -10.61 -10.91 -7.77
C ARG A 251 -11.69 -11.95 -7.47
N ASP A 252 -12.56 -12.22 -8.44
CA ASP A 252 -13.80 -13.00 -8.28
C ASP A 252 -13.73 -14.31 -9.08
N TRP A 253 -12.77 -15.20 -8.76
CA TRP A 253 -12.55 -16.56 -9.28
C TRP A 253 -12.17 -16.66 -10.77
N GLY A 254 -11.89 -15.57 -11.44
CA GLY A 254 -11.67 -15.54 -12.88
C GLY A 254 -12.95 -15.51 -13.70
N ARG A 255 -14.07 -15.11 -13.09
CA ARG A 255 -15.38 -15.03 -13.77
C ARG A 255 -15.37 -14.03 -14.92
N ASP A 256 -16.09 -14.39 -15.98
CA ASP A 256 -16.41 -13.46 -17.08
C ASP A 256 -17.62 -12.56 -16.71
N CYS A 257 -18.52 -13.06 -15.87
CA CYS A 257 -19.69 -12.33 -15.39
C CYS A 257 -19.33 -11.19 -14.45
N ILE A 258 -19.88 -9.99 -14.70
CA ILE A 258 -19.68 -8.76 -13.93
C ILE A 258 -20.83 -8.47 -12.93
N CYS A 259 -21.73 -9.42 -12.69
CA CYS A 259 -22.85 -9.22 -11.77
C CYS A 259 -22.35 -8.98 -10.34
N PRO A 260 -22.83 -7.92 -9.66
CA PRO A 260 -22.51 -7.69 -8.25
C PRO A 260 -22.88 -8.88 -7.35
N SER A 261 -22.29 -8.95 -6.15
CA SER A 261 -22.62 -9.97 -5.15
C SER A 261 -24.12 -9.96 -4.83
N GLY A 262 -24.74 -11.15 -4.81
CA GLY A 262 -26.18 -11.28 -4.54
C GLY A 262 -27.13 -10.89 -5.69
N GLN A 263 -26.61 -10.44 -6.84
CA GLN A 263 -27.42 -10.07 -8.01
C GLN A 263 -27.18 -11.04 -9.16
N ASP A 264 -28.28 -11.35 -9.87
CA ASP A 264 -28.23 -12.19 -11.07
C ASP A 264 -28.75 -11.42 -12.29
N ASN A 265 -28.25 -11.82 -13.46
CA ASN A 265 -28.69 -11.28 -14.76
C ASN A 265 -28.64 -9.74 -14.88
N PHE A 266 -27.68 -9.09 -14.20
CA PHE A 266 -27.49 -7.64 -14.25
C PHE A 266 -27.22 -7.15 -15.69
N CYS A 267 -26.52 -7.95 -16.51
CA CYS A 267 -26.24 -7.64 -17.91
C CYS A 267 -27.40 -7.93 -18.87
N GLY A 268 -28.45 -8.63 -18.43
CA GLY A 268 -29.58 -9.07 -19.28
C GLY A 268 -29.25 -10.22 -20.26
N HIS A 269 -28.03 -10.78 -20.21
CA HIS A 269 -27.51 -11.77 -21.17
C HIS A 269 -27.04 -13.06 -20.52
N ARG A 270 -27.70 -13.49 -19.44
CA ARG A 270 -27.27 -14.62 -18.62
C ARG A 270 -27.17 -15.93 -19.40
N PHE A 271 -28.08 -16.17 -20.35
CA PHE A 271 -28.21 -17.45 -21.07
C PHE A 271 -28.11 -17.31 -22.61
N ASP A 272 -27.60 -16.17 -23.10
CA ASP A 272 -27.61 -15.90 -24.56
C ASP A 272 -26.27 -16.18 -25.23
N GLY A 273 -25.20 -16.32 -24.45
CA GLY A 273 -23.82 -16.38 -24.94
C GLY A 273 -23.38 -17.75 -25.43
N GLN A 274 -22.32 -17.72 -26.24
CA GLN A 274 -21.46 -18.87 -26.54
C GLN A 274 -20.07 -18.58 -25.97
N PHE A 275 -19.57 -19.45 -25.09
CA PHE A 275 -18.30 -19.25 -24.38
C PHE A 275 -17.40 -20.46 -24.60
N GLY A 276 -16.35 -20.30 -25.43
CA GLY A 276 -15.43 -21.38 -25.78
C GLY A 276 -16.18 -22.65 -26.25
N GLU A 277 -15.85 -23.80 -25.66
CA GLU A 277 -16.46 -25.09 -25.98
C GLU A 277 -17.70 -25.40 -25.12
N LEU A 278 -18.13 -24.46 -24.25
CA LEU A 278 -19.35 -24.66 -23.42
C LEU A 278 -20.60 -24.73 -24.29
N PRO A 279 -21.65 -25.43 -23.88
CA PRO A 279 -22.93 -25.46 -24.60
C PRO A 279 -23.49 -24.05 -24.79
N LYS A 280 -24.12 -23.79 -25.96
CA LYS A 280 -24.80 -22.52 -26.20
C LYS A 280 -25.85 -22.26 -25.13
N GLY A 281 -25.90 -21.04 -24.60
CA GLY A 281 -26.82 -20.65 -23.52
C GLY A 281 -26.38 -21.14 -22.15
N TYR A 282 -25.12 -21.52 -21.98
CA TYR A 282 -24.56 -21.83 -20.66
C TYR A 282 -24.68 -20.64 -19.72
N ASP A 283 -24.97 -20.88 -18.44
CA ASP A 283 -25.15 -19.81 -17.47
C ASP A 283 -23.87 -18.97 -17.34
N HIS A 284 -23.91 -17.72 -17.82
CA HIS A 284 -22.77 -16.79 -17.83
C HIS A 284 -22.14 -16.59 -16.44
N LYS A 285 -22.94 -16.73 -15.37
CA LYS A 285 -22.42 -16.61 -14.00
C LYS A 285 -21.39 -17.69 -13.65
N TYR A 286 -21.34 -18.79 -14.39
CA TYR A 286 -20.41 -19.91 -14.21
C TYR A 286 -19.41 -20.05 -15.35
N VAL A 287 -19.23 -18.99 -16.13
CA VAL A 287 -18.16 -18.90 -17.13
C VAL A 287 -16.92 -18.31 -16.48
N TYR A 288 -15.78 -18.98 -16.65
CA TYR A 288 -14.49 -18.56 -16.11
C TYR A 288 -13.54 -18.31 -17.27
N SER A 289 -13.13 -17.07 -17.47
CA SER A 289 -12.20 -16.67 -18.53
C SER A 289 -10.74 -16.65 -18.06
N HIS A 290 -10.52 -16.65 -16.73
CA HIS A 290 -9.20 -16.61 -16.11
C HIS A 290 -9.09 -17.60 -14.95
N PHE A 291 -7.86 -17.91 -14.55
CA PHE A 291 -7.56 -18.60 -13.29
C PHE A 291 -7.43 -17.55 -12.18
N GLY A 292 -8.55 -17.17 -11.61
CA GLY A 292 -8.61 -16.10 -10.60
C GLY A 292 -8.72 -16.61 -9.17
N TYR A 293 -8.97 -15.67 -8.25
CA TYR A 293 -8.93 -15.85 -6.81
C TYR A 293 -10.29 -15.46 -6.18
N ASN A 294 -10.46 -15.70 -4.90
CA ASN A 294 -11.51 -15.03 -4.11
C ASN A 294 -10.85 -14.15 -3.06
N LEU A 295 -10.68 -12.87 -3.38
CA LEU A 295 -9.94 -11.92 -2.55
C LEU A 295 -10.81 -10.73 -2.11
N LYS A 296 -12.12 -10.91 -2.07
CA LYS A 296 -13.06 -9.88 -1.61
C LYS A 296 -12.87 -9.55 -0.13
N VAL A 297 -13.12 -8.31 0.21
CA VAL A 297 -13.27 -7.84 1.59
C VAL A 297 -14.68 -8.15 2.09
N THR A 298 -14.87 -8.23 3.39
CA THR A 298 -16.20 -8.28 4.01
C THR A 298 -16.80 -6.88 4.15
N ASP A 299 -18.13 -6.79 4.18
CA ASP A 299 -18.81 -5.48 4.31
C ASP A 299 -18.55 -4.81 5.66
N MET A 300 -18.32 -5.59 6.70
CA MET A 300 -17.92 -5.11 8.02
C MET A 300 -16.57 -4.36 8.00
N GLN A 301 -15.60 -4.85 7.24
CA GLN A 301 -14.31 -4.16 7.03
C GLN A 301 -14.50 -2.88 6.23
N ALA A 302 -15.31 -2.93 5.17
CA ALA A 302 -15.62 -1.75 4.35
C ALA A 302 -16.34 -0.66 5.15
N ALA A 303 -17.20 -1.02 6.10
CA ALA A 303 -17.89 -0.08 6.98
C ALA A 303 -16.92 0.76 7.82
N ILE A 304 -15.88 0.13 8.37
CA ILE A 304 -14.80 0.83 9.06
C ILE A 304 -14.11 1.80 8.10
N GLY A 305 -13.79 1.35 6.88
CA GLY A 305 -13.13 2.14 5.85
C GLY A 305 -13.91 3.39 5.45
N CYS A 306 -15.24 3.33 5.38
CA CYS A 306 -16.08 4.49 5.07
C CYS A 306 -15.89 5.62 6.11
N GLU A 307 -15.77 5.30 7.39
CA GLU A 307 -15.54 6.31 8.44
C GLU A 307 -14.10 6.81 8.48
N GLN A 308 -13.14 5.91 8.25
CA GLN A 308 -11.73 6.27 8.15
C GLN A 308 -11.47 7.23 6.98
N LEU A 309 -12.08 7.00 5.82
CA LEU A 309 -11.94 7.87 4.65
C LEU A 309 -12.36 9.31 4.93
N LYS A 310 -13.40 9.53 5.74
CA LYS A 310 -13.87 10.86 6.14
C LYS A 310 -12.84 11.61 7.00
N LYS A 311 -12.06 10.90 7.82
CA LYS A 311 -11.02 11.44 8.71
C LYS A 311 -9.68 11.61 8.01
N PHE A 312 -9.49 10.95 6.89
CA PHE A 312 -8.21 10.78 6.25
C PHE A 312 -7.48 12.10 5.89
N PRO A 313 -8.13 13.18 5.42
CA PRO A 313 -7.44 14.45 5.20
C PRO A 313 -6.72 14.98 6.45
N ASN A 314 -7.31 14.84 7.64
CA ASN A 314 -6.68 15.23 8.90
C ASN A 314 -5.50 14.32 9.26
N PHE A 315 -5.59 13.02 8.92
CA PHE A 315 -4.48 12.09 9.15
C PHE A 315 -3.25 12.46 8.32
N ILE A 316 -3.44 12.86 7.07
CA ILE A 316 -2.36 13.32 6.19
C ILE A 316 -1.63 14.53 6.79
N GLU A 317 -2.38 15.56 7.20
CA GLU A 317 -1.77 16.77 7.74
C GLU A 317 -1.05 16.49 9.08
N ARG A 318 -1.60 15.62 9.94
CA ARG A 318 -0.92 15.25 11.20
C ARG A 318 0.36 14.45 10.94
N ARG A 319 0.39 13.55 9.94
CA ARG A 319 1.61 12.83 9.53
C ARG A 319 2.71 13.78 9.05
N ARG A 320 2.33 14.79 8.26
CA ARG A 320 3.24 15.84 7.81
C ARG A 320 3.80 16.63 8.97
N HIS A 321 2.94 17.11 9.86
CA HIS A 321 3.35 17.84 11.07
C HIS A 321 4.34 17.02 11.91
N ASN A 322 4.03 15.77 12.19
CA ASN A 322 4.90 14.88 12.98
C ASN A 322 6.26 14.68 12.34
N TRP A 323 6.28 14.46 11.01
CA TRP A 323 7.51 14.28 10.26
C TRP A 323 8.36 15.56 10.24
N ASP A 324 7.77 16.71 9.95
CA ASP A 324 8.46 18.00 9.91
C ASP A 324 9.07 18.34 11.27
N ARG A 325 8.31 18.10 12.37
CA ARG A 325 8.79 18.30 13.74
C ARG A 325 9.99 17.40 14.05
N LEU A 326 9.89 16.12 13.74
CA LEU A 326 10.97 15.16 13.97
C LEU A 326 12.21 15.51 13.12
N ARG A 327 12.00 15.87 11.84
CA ARG A 327 13.09 16.28 10.94
C ARG A 327 13.87 17.47 11.49
N ALA A 328 13.14 18.49 11.97
CA ALA A 328 13.75 19.68 12.57
C ALA A 328 14.49 19.36 13.89
N ALA A 329 13.91 18.51 14.74
CA ALA A 329 14.51 18.13 16.01
C ALA A 329 15.77 17.27 15.86
N LEU A 330 15.90 16.49 14.78
CA LEU A 330 17.08 15.64 14.51
C LEU A 330 18.20 16.34 13.75
N GLU A 331 18.03 17.58 13.31
CA GLU A 331 19.08 18.32 12.58
C GLU A 331 20.43 18.37 13.33
N PRO A 332 20.48 18.50 14.67
CA PRO A 332 21.75 18.47 15.41
C PRO A 332 22.53 17.16 15.30
N ALA A 333 21.91 16.07 14.86
CA ALA A 333 22.54 14.76 14.67
C ALA A 333 22.90 14.49 13.18
N ALA A 334 22.72 15.44 12.30
CA ALA A 334 22.97 15.30 10.87
C ALA A 334 24.45 15.07 10.48
N ASP A 335 25.39 15.32 11.41
CA ASP A 335 26.79 14.93 11.26
C ASP A 335 27.00 13.41 11.29
N LYS A 336 26.16 12.67 12.05
CA LYS A 336 26.22 11.21 12.23
C LYS A 336 25.15 10.45 11.48
N LEU A 337 24.04 11.11 11.14
CA LEU A 337 22.88 10.52 10.49
C LEU A 337 22.64 11.10 9.09
N ILE A 338 22.16 10.27 8.18
CA ILE A 338 21.50 10.70 6.96
C ILE A 338 20.01 10.78 7.28
N LEU A 339 19.48 12.01 7.23
CA LEU A 339 18.06 12.27 7.44
C LEU A 339 17.32 12.26 6.09
N PRO A 340 16.05 11.81 6.08
CA PRO A 340 15.30 11.69 4.84
C PRO A 340 14.95 13.07 4.26
N GLU A 341 14.80 13.10 2.94
CA GLU A 341 14.37 14.29 2.21
C GLU A 341 13.17 13.94 1.31
N PRO A 342 12.18 14.84 1.20
CA PRO A 342 11.06 14.64 0.29
C PRO A 342 11.57 14.61 -1.16
N ALA A 343 10.97 13.77 -1.98
CA ALA A 343 11.22 13.79 -3.42
C ALA A 343 10.80 15.13 -4.03
N ALA A 344 11.55 15.59 -5.02
CA ALA A 344 11.20 16.81 -5.75
C ALA A 344 9.79 16.72 -6.33
N ASN A 345 9.09 17.86 -6.44
CA ASN A 345 7.72 17.95 -6.97
C ASN A 345 6.66 17.14 -6.19
N SER A 346 6.96 16.76 -4.94
CA SER A 346 6.05 15.99 -4.12
C SER A 346 5.58 16.73 -2.87
N ARG A 347 4.45 16.28 -2.34
CA ARG A 347 3.94 16.61 -1.01
C ARG A 347 3.58 15.31 -0.29
N PRO A 348 4.53 14.67 0.39
CA PRO A 348 4.36 13.34 0.95
C PRO A 348 3.28 13.26 2.03
N SER A 349 2.62 12.09 2.11
CA SER A 349 1.87 11.62 3.26
C SER A 349 2.74 10.54 3.92
N TRP A 350 3.49 10.93 4.93
CA TRP A 350 4.54 10.10 5.50
C TRP A 350 3.98 8.88 6.26
N PHE A 351 4.51 7.70 5.95
CA PHE A 351 4.23 6.49 6.73
C PHE A 351 5.17 6.38 7.93
N GLY A 352 6.44 6.66 7.71
CA GLY A 352 7.50 6.62 8.72
C GLY A 352 8.60 7.64 8.44
N PHE A 353 9.53 7.78 9.38
CA PHE A 353 10.69 8.63 9.29
C PHE A 353 11.96 7.76 9.19
N LEU A 354 12.55 7.71 8.00
CA LEU A 354 13.77 6.93 7.72
C LEU A 354 15.02 7.62 8.28
N ILE A 355 15.93 6.83 8.81
CA ILE A 355 17.20 7.30 9.36
C ILE A 355 18.28 6.29 8.94
N SER A 356 19.34 6.77 8.30
CA SER A 356 20.52 5.94 8.06
C SER A 356 21.69 6.43 8.89
N VAL A 357 22.39 5.51 9.52
CA VAL A 357 23.64 5.80 10.25
C VAL A 357 24.75 5.93 9.22
N LYS A 358 25.49 7.04 9.29
CA LYS A 358 26.62 7.29 8.40
C LYS A 358 27.79 6.36 8.73
N PRO A 359 28.42 5.69 7.76
CA PRO A 359 29.56 4.80 8.00
C PRO A 359 30.75 5.50 8.69
N GLU A 360 30.99 6.75 8.31
CA GLU A 360 32.07 7.59 8.87
C GLU A 360 31.84 7.99 10.33
N SER A 361 30.63 7.84 10.85
CA SER A 361 30.36 8.09 12.27
C SER A 361 30.95 7.02 13.18
N GLY A 362 31.30 5.85 12.65
CA GLY A 362 31.78 4.70 13.44
C GLY A 362 30.69 4.00 14.26
N LEU A 363 29.44 4.42 14.14
CA LEU A 363 28.31 3.86 14.88
C LEU A 363 27.76 2.59 14.21
N ASP A 364 27.33 1.62 15.01
CA ASP A 364 26.57 0.45 14.55
C ASP A 364 25.05 0.74 14.62
N ARG A 365 24.34 0.61 13.50
CA ARG A 365 22.88 0.76 13.43
C ARG A 365 22.17 -0.11 14.48
N ASN A 366 22.64 -1.34 14.71
CA ASN A 366 22.02 -2.23 15.69
C ASN A 366 22.24 -1.74 17.13
N ALA A 367 23.37 -1.09 17.43
CA ALA A 367 23.59 -0.48 18.73
C ALA A 367 22.63 0.70 18.93
N VAL A 368 22.52 1.59 17.94
CA VAL A 368 21.60 2.72 17.97
C VAL A 368 20.15 2.25 18.17
N THR A 369 19.68 1.29 17.36
CA THR A 369 18.29 0.80 17.49
C THR A 369 18.04 0.10 18.82
N ARG A 370 18.97 -0.68 19.35
CA ARG A 370 18.84 -1.29 20.69
C ARG A 370 18.72 -0.24 21.79
N TYR A 371 19.49 0.84 21.73
CA TYR A 371 19.37 1.94 22.67
C TYR A 371 17.97 2.58 22.60
N VAL A 372 17.53 2.94 21.40
CA VAL A 372 16.22 3.55 21.15
C VAL A 372 15.07 2.66 21.65
N GLU A 373 15.12 1.36 21.33
CA GLU A 373 14.13 0.37 21.81
C GLU A 373 14.16 0.19 23.34
N SER A 374 15.34 0.25 23.98
CA SER A 374 15.47 0.17 25.44
C SER A 374 14.85 1.37 26.17
N HIS A 375 14.66 2.48 25.46
CA HIS A 375 13.97 3.68 25.92
C HIS A 375 12.50 3.74 25.47
N ASN A 376 11.90 2.58 25.19
CA ASN A 376 10.49 2.42 24.81
C ASN A 376 10.08 3.09 23.49
N VAL A 377 10.99 3.42 22.60
CA VAL A 377 10.71 3.91 21.26
C VAL A 377 10.87 2.77 20.25
N GLN A 378 9.78 2.35 19.61
CA GLN A 378 9.82 1.26 18.62
C GLN A 378 10.48 1.70 17.30
N THR A 379 11.38 0.85 16.81
CA THR A 379 12.02 1.00 15.50
C THR A 379 11.62 -0.12 14.55
N ARG A 380 11.82 0.07 13.26
CA ARG A 380 11.65 -0.93 12.21
C ARG A 380 12.76 -0.82 11.17
N LEU A 381 13.07 -1.91 10.49
CA LEU A 381 13.92 -1.89 9.30
C LEU A 381 13.10 -1.51 8.07
N LEU A 382 13.76 -0.96 7.06
CA LEU A 382 13.09 -0.63 5.81
C LEU A 382 12.80 -1.91 5.02
N PHE A 383 11.54 -2.28 4.91
CA PHE A 383 11.04 -3.43 4.14
C PHE A 383 11.90 -4.70 4.34
N SER A 384 12.35 -5.30 3.26
CA SER A 384 13.27 -6.46 3.28
C SER A 384 14.75 -6.07 3.36
N GLY A 385 15.09 -4.78 3.35
CA GLY A 385 16.48 -4.34 3.15
C GLY A 385 17.00 -4.74 1.78
N ASN A 386 17.49 -5.98 1.62
CA ASN A 386 17.83 -6.57 0.31
C ASN A 386 17.13 -7.92 0.15
N LEU A 387 16.02 -7.94 -0.57
CA LEU A 387 15.16 -9.11 -0.76
C LEU A 387 15.91 -10.32 -1.33
N ILE A 388 16.88 -10.10 -2.21
CA ILE A 388 17.65 -11.18 -2.85
C ILE A 388 18.48 -11.96 -1.83
N LYS A 389 18.83 -11.36 -0.70
CA LYS A 389 19.63 -12.00 0.37
C LYS A 389 18.78 -12.82 1.34
N HIS A 390 17.46 -12.78 1.23
CA HIS A 390 16.57 -13.55 2.10
C HIS A 390 16.54 -15.04 1.72
N PRO A 391 16.26 -15.93 2.70
CA PRO A 391 16.19 -17.39 2.47
C PRO A 391 15.18 -17.80 1.40
N CYS A 392 14.12 -17.03 1.14
CA CYS A 392 13.16 -17.32 0.07
C CYS A 392 13.79 -17.31 -1.34
N PHE A 393 14.95 -16.68 -1.52
CA PHE A 393 15.70 -16.70 -2.77
C PHE A 393 16.68 -17.87 -2.90
N ASP A 394 16.94 -18.66 -1.85
CA ASP A 394 17.96 -19.71 -1.87
C ASP A 394 17.71 -20.75 -2.96
N GLN A 395 16.44 -21.09 -3.22
CA GLN A 395 16.06 -22.06 -4.25
C GLN A 395 16.21 -21.54 -5.70
N ILE A 396 16.21 -20.22 -5.89
CA ILE A 396 16.29 -19.60 -7.21
C ILE A 396 17.59 -18.81 -7.41
N ARG A 397 18.47 -18.79 -6.41
CA ARG A 397 19.77 -18.11 -6.48
C ARG A 397 20.67 -18.72 -7.56
N GLY A 398 21.19 -17.87 -8.45
CA GLY A 398 22.01 -18.32 -9.57
C GLY A 398 21.24 -18.92 -10.75
N THR A 399 19.90 -18.82 -10.75
CA THR A 399 19.04 -19.18 -11.89
C THR A 399 18.59 -17.92 -12.63
N ASP A 400 17.88 -18.10 -13.75
CA ASP A 400 17.28 -17.00 -14.56
C ASP A 400 15.91 -16.55 -14.02
N ALA A 401 15.50 -17.01 -12.82
CA ALA A 401 14.23 -16.62 -12.21
C ALA A 401 14.19 -15.14 -11.75
N TYR A 402 15.33 -14.48 -11.71
CA TYR A 402 15.46 -13.04 -11.50
C TYR A 402 16.75 -12.51 -12.15
N ARG A 403 16.82 -11.21 -12.34
CA ARG A 403 18.01 -10.50 -12.85
C ARG A 403 18.32 -9.29 -11.99
N VAL A 404 19.60 -8.92 -11.87
CA VAL A 404 20.06 -7.70 -11.25
C VAL A 404 20.65 -6.80 -12.33
N ALA A 405 20.22 -5.56 -12.41
CA ALA A 405 20.72 -4.57 -13.34
C ALA A 405 21.84 -3.72 -12.68
N GLY A 406 23.07 -4.14 -12.85
CA GLY A 406 24.25 -3.52 -12.22
C GLY A 406 24.46 -4.00 -10.78
N GLU A 407 24.94 -3.10 -9.92
CA GLU A 407 25.20 -3.37 -8.50
C GLU A 407 24.09 -2.80 -7.62
N LEU A 408 23.87 -3.42 -6.47
CA LEU A 408 22.87 -3.01 -5.46
C LEU A 408 23.55 -2.37 -4.23
N THR A 409 24.48 -1.47 -4.45
CA THR A 409 25.33 -0.87 -3.42
C THR A 409 24.51 -0.10 -2.38
N ASN A 410 23.57 0.75 -2.82
CA ASN A 410 22.71 1.50 -1.90
C ASN A 410 21.67 0.60 -1.22
N THR A 411 21.16 -0.41 -1.92
CA THR A 411 20.29 -1.45 -1.32
C THR A 411 21.00 -2.16 -0.16
N ASP A 412 22.27 -2.55 -0.34
CA ASP A 412 23.07 -3.17 0.73
C ASP A 412 23.40 -2.19 1.86
N PHE A 413 23.71 -0.93 1.52
CA PHE A 413 23.88 0.12 2.52
C PHE A 413 22.63 0.27 3.39
N ILE A 414 21.45 0.36 2.79
CA ILE A 414 20.17 0.51 3.49
C ILE A 414 19.92 -0.69 4.40
N MET A 415 20.12 -1.90 3.93
CA MET A 415 19.96 -3.13 4.72
C MET A 415 20.80 -3.10 5.99
N ASN A 416 22.03 -2.57 5.92
CA ASN A 416 22.96 -2.56 7.04
C ASN A 416 22.82 -1.34 7.96
N ASN A 417 22.48 -0.17 7.42
CA ASN A 417 22.62 1.10 8.12
C ASN A 417 21.30 1.83 8.39
N THR A 418 20.15 1.37 7.85
CA THR A 418 18.89 2.11 7.92
C THR A 418 17.90 1.48 8.88
N PHE A 419 17.15 2.33 9.57
CA PHE A 419 15.96 2.00 10.35
C PHE A 419 14.94 3.14 10.21
N TRP A 420 13.73 2.95 10.72
CA TRP A 420 12.74 4.02 10.75
C TRP A 420 11.92 3.99 12.04
N VAL A 421 11.33 5.14 12.35
CA VAL A 421 10.41 5.36 13.47
C VAL A 421 9.07 5.89 12.94
N GLY A 422 8.02 5.72 13.71
CA GLY A 422 6.67 6.12 13.30
C GLY A 422 6.44 7.62 13.34
N VAL A 423 5.49 8.08 12.49
CA VAL A 423 4.96 9.45 12.51
C VAL A 423 3.43 9.43 12.35
N TYR A 424 2.76 8.40 12.88
CA TYR A 424 1.32 8.19 12.69
C TYR A 424 0.46 9.27 13.38
N PRO A 425 -0.81 9.47 12.96
CA PRO A 425 -1.63 10.62 13.39
C PRO A 425 -1.96 10.68 14.89
N GLY A 426 -1.85 9.55 15.59
CA GLY A 426 -2.13 9.48 17.03
C GLY A 426 -0.98 9.90 17.94
N MET A 427 0.18 10.28 17.38
CA MET A 427 1.32 10.76 18.17
C MET A 427 1.12 12.21 18.61
N THR A 428 1.46 12.52 19.86
CA THR A 428 1.52 13.89 20.37
C THR A 428 2.87 14.53 20.06
N ASP A 429 2.96 15.83 20.23
CA ASP A 429 4.20 16.58 20.03
C ASP A 429 5.26 16.17 21.05
N GLU A 430 4.86 15.87 22.29
CA GLU A 430 5.75 15.39 23.36
C GLU A 430 6.34 14.00 23.02
N MET A 431 5.56 13.12 22.38
CA MET A 431 6.08 11.83 21.89
C MET A 431 7.16 12.01 20.83
N ILE A 432 6.94 12.94 19.89
CA ILE A 432 7.91 13.26 18.84
C ILE A 432 9.18 13.85 19.43
N ASP A 433 9.08 14.76 20.40
CA ASP A 433 10.23 15.39 21.05
C ASP A 433 11.05 14.39 21.85
N TYR A 434 10.38 13.50 22.62
CA TYR A 434 11.07 12.41 23.35
C TYR A 434 11.76 11.44 22.40
N MET A 435 11.13 11.07 21.28
CA MET A 435 11.73 10.22 20.26
C MET A 435 12.99 10.85 19.66
N ALA A 436 12.93 12.14 19.32
CA ALA A 436 14.09 12.88 18.82
C ALA A 436 15.24 12.93 19.85
N LYS A 437 14.92 13.27 21.12
CA LYS A 437 15.88 13.27 22.22
C LYS A 437 16.56 11.92 22.36
N THR A 438 15.80 10.84 22.39
CA THR A 438 16.31 9.47 22.53
C THR A 438 17.24 9.07 21.37
N ILE A 439 16.90 9.42 20.13
CA ILE A 439 17.76 9.16 18.97
C ILE A 439 19.06 9.95 19.06
N ILE A 440 19.01 11.23 19.43
CA ILE A 440 20.20 12.07 19.61
C ILE A 440 21.11 11.50 20.71
N GLU A 441 20.54 11.07 21.83
CA GLU A 441 21.30 10.41 22.89
C GLU A 441 21.97 9.12 22.41
N ALA A 442 21.24 8.29 21.63
CA ALA A 442 21.75 7.03 21.09
C ALA A 442 22.97 7.21 20.19
N VAL A 443 23.05 8.30 19.42
CA VAL A 443 24.19 8.55 18.52
C VAL A 443 25.33 9.35 19.18
N ASN A 444 25.16 9.81 20.40
CA ASN A 444 26.16 10.55 21.16
C ASN A 444 26.83 9.71 22.27
N GLN A 445 26.51 8.43 22.35
CA GLN A 445 27.23 7.47 23.22
C GLN A 445 28.52 7.00 22.54
#